data_4b543bc8af9b0e945a803bf28873664d
#
_entry.id   4b543bc8af9b0e945a803bf28873664d
#
_cell.length_a   1.000
_cell.length_b   1.000
_cell.length_c   1.000
_cell.angle_alpha   90.00
_cell.angle_beta   90.00
_cell.angle_gamma   90.00
#
_symmetry.space_group_name_H-M   'P 1'
#
loop_
_entity.id
_entity.type
_entity.pdbx_description
1 polymer ?
#
loop_
_entity_poly.entity_id
_entity_poly.type
_entity_poly.pdbx_seq_one_letter_code
_entity_poly.pdbx_strand_id
1 'polypeptide(L)'
;MQRRDFLGTTCLAGAAALTSLGDVAKAADAPAKEWLELRTYKVEAGAMRTRLETFLRDAAIPALNRAGVATVGVFSAMDEKSADLTVLLPYKSIEAFAAASRRLLADTEYQRAGAECLNAPKTAPLYTRIESSLMLAFDSAPKVEIANKKASRVFQLRTYESHSDAKARKKIEMFNTGGEVALFRRLGMQPVFFGETIAGAKIPNLTYMLVFDDMDANKAAWDRFMKDPEWTKLKNDPQYADTVSAITNTLLKPAAFSQI
;
A
#
# COMPACT_ATOMS: atom_id res chain seq x y z
N MET A 1 66.77 13.24 -20.70
CA MET A 1 67.18 14.46 -21.41
C MET A 1 65.92 15.33 -21.56
N GLN A 2 65.94 16.45 -20.82
CA GLN A 2 65.44 17.81 -21.09
C GLN A 2 63.93 17.90 -21.50
N ARG A 3 63.07 18.44 -20.63
CA ARG A 3 62.78 19.85 -20.20
C ARG A 3 62.61 20.83 -21.34
N ARG A 4 61.38 21.46 -21.43
CA ARG A 4 61.12 22.91 -21.32
C ARG A 4 59.76 23.22 -21.88
N ASP A 5 58.84 23.69 -21.02
CA ASP A 5 58.34 25.06 -20.78
C ASP A 5 57.89 25.80 -22.06
N PHE A 6 56.61 26.12 -22.11
CA PHE A 6 56.17 27.41 -22.66
C PHE A 6 54.89 27.90 -21.94
N LEU A 7 55.10 28.88 -21.09
CA LEU A 7 54.11 29.81 -20.59
C LEU A 7 53.77 30.81 -21.70
N GLY A 8 52.53 31.09 -21.87
CA GLY A 8 52.02 32.14 -22.76
C GLY A 8 50.69 32.65 -22.29
N THR A 9 50.73 33.69 -21.46
CA THR A 9 49.61 34.50 -20.95
C THR A 9 48.96 35.27 -22.10
N THR A 10 47.64 35.19 -22.21
CA THR A 10 46.85 36.31 -22.80
C THR A 10 45.48 36.39 -22.12
N CYS A 11 45.34 37.39 -21.27
CA CYS A 11 44.08 37.92 -20.82
C CYS A 11 43.39 38.64 -21.95
N LEU A 12 42.14 38.38 -22.21
CA LEU A 12 41.21 39.38 -22.72
C LEU A 12 39.79 39.05 -22.27
N ALA A 13 39.15 40.05 -21.75
CA ALA A 13 37.84 40.13 -21.17
C ALA A 13 36.74 39.79 -22.21
N GLY A 14 35.77 39.03 -21.77
CA GLY A 14 34.50 38.81 -22.46
C GLY A 14 33.37 38.83 -21.44
N ALA A 15 32.63 39.89 -21.41
CA ALA A 15 31.59 40.20 -20.44
C ALA A 15 30.44 39.20 -20.45
N ALA A 16 29.95 38.92 -19.28
CA ALA A 16 28.57 38.73 -18.88
C ALA A 16 27.56 38.20 -19.91
N ALA A 17 27.22 36.94 -19.75
CA ALA A 17 25.85 36.49 -19.94
C ALA A 17 25.41 35.79 -18.65
N LEU A 18 24.97 36.58 -17.68
CA LEU A 18 24.07 36.12 -16.61
C LEU A 18 22.72 35.85 -17.28
N THR A 19 22.59 34.72 -17.96
CA THR A 19 21.27 34.22 -18.32
C THR A 19 20.69 33.60 -17.03
N SER A 20 19.68 34.33 -16.59
CA SER A 20 18.72 33.99 -15.55
C SER A 20 18.51 32.49 -15.36
N LEU A 21 18.97 31.99 -14.20
CA LEU A 21 18.37 30.84 -13.54
C LEU A 21 16.99 31.25 -13.00
N GLY A 22 16.12 31.63 -13.93
CA GLY A 22 14.74 31.95 -13.71
C GLY A 22 13.92 30.77 -14.16
N ASP A 23 13.06 30.34 -13.28
CA ASP A 23 12.01 29.34 -13.45
C ASP A 23 12.46 27.86 -13.51
N VAL A 24 13.04 27.36 -12.43
CA VAL A 24 12.59 26.06 -11.96
C VAL A 24 11.12 26.24 -11.57
N ALA A 25 10.22 26.01 -12.54
CA ALA A 25 8.81 25.94 -12.28
C ALA A 25 8.65 25.03 -11.05
N LYS A 26 8.20 25.62 -9.94
CA LYS A 26 7.82 24.91 -8.73
C LYS A 26 6.78 23.90 -9.18
N ALA A 27 7.18 22.64 -9.37
CA ALA A 27 6.25 21.54 -9.62
C ALA A 27 5.22 21.68 -8.51
N ALA A 28 3.97 21.94 -8.86
CA ALA A 28 2.89 22.03 -7.89
C ALA A 28 3.00 20.78 -7.05
N ASP A 29 3.13 20.93 -5.71
CA ASP A 29 3.33 19.84 -4.77
C ASP A 29 2.21 18.82 -4.98
N ALA A 30 2.49 17.78 -5.76
CA ALA A 30 1.61 16.63 -5.83
C ALA A 30 1.46 16.10 -4.38
N PRO A 31 0.26 15.78 -3.93
CA PRO A 31 0.03 15.34 -2.57
C PRO A 31 0.98 14.18 -2.25
N ALA A 32 1.70 14.30 -1.12
CA ALA A 32 2.64 13.28 -0.70
C ALA A 32 1.92 11.93 -0.60
N LYS A 33 2.43 10.93 -1.31
CA LYS A 33 1.88 9.57 -1.34
C LYS A 33 2.28 8.80 -0.11
N GLU A 34 1.35 8.04 0.45
CA GLU A 34 1.65 7.10 1.52
C GLU A 34 2.40 5.87 1.01
N TRP A 35 3.24 5.34 1.86
CA TRP A 35 3.81 4.01 1.75
C TRP A 35 2.93 3.05 2.52
N LEU A 36 2.53 1.97 1.89
CA LEU A 36 1.55 1.04 2.43
C LEU A 36 2.23 -0.30 2.67
N GLU A 37 2.23 -0.77 3.90
CA GLU A 37 2.66 -2.13 4.19
C GLU A 37 1.44 -3.02 4.39
N LEU A 38 1.38 -4.10 3.64
CA LEU A 38 0.38 -5.15 3.79
C LEU A 38 1.06 -6.38 4.38
N ARG A 39 0.78 -6.66 5.65
CA ARG A 39 1.28 -7.86 6.35
C ARG A 39 0.23 -8.95 6.39
N THR A 40 0.65 -10.18 6.16
CA THR A 40 -0.17 -11.35 6.45
C THR A 40 0.51 -12.16 7.56
N TYR A 41 -0.17 -12.29 8.69
CA TYR A 41 0.22 -13.18 9.76
C TYR A 41 -0.39 -14.56 9.49
N LYS A 42 0.46 -15.55 9.22
CA LYS A 42 0.06 -16.95 9.11
C LYS A 42 -0.10 -17.52 10.50
N VAL A 43 -1.30 -17.95 10.85
CA VAL A 43 -1.61 -18.45 12.18
C VAL A 43 -2.49 -19.69 12.11
N GLU A 44 -2.40 -20.51 13.15
CA GLU A 44 -3.34 -21.60 13.38
C GLU A 44 -4.61 -21.06 14.06
N ALA A 45 -5.74 -21.69 13.77
CA ALA A 45 -7.00 -21.37 14.41
C ALA A 45 -6.95 -21.68 15.93
N GLY A 46 -7.80 -21.01 16.69
CA GLY A 46 -7.87 -21.20 18.15
C GLY A 46 -6.91 -20.32 18.93
N ALA A 47 -6.17 -20.88 19.88
CA ALA A 47 -5.39 -20.13 20.87
C ALA A 47 -4.33 -19.19 20.25
N MET A 48 -3.62 -19.63 19.21
CA MET A 48 -2.61 -18.80 18.52
C MET A 48 -3.27 -17.55 17.92
N ARG A 49 -4.37 -17.72 17.20
CA ARG A 49 -5.13 -16.63 16.61
C ARG A 49 -5.63 -15.64 17.67
N THR A 50 -6.23 -16.13 18.75
CA THR A 50 -6.74 -15.28 19.83
C THR A 50 -5.62 -14.48 20.51
N ARG A 51 -4.46 -15.09 20.75
CA ARG A 51 -3.29 -14.40 21.31
C ARG A 51 -2.78 -13.31 20.38
N LEU A 52 -2.71 -13.58 19.08
CA LEU A 52 -2.32 -12.56 18.10
C LEU A 52 -3.31 -11.39 18.06
N GLU A 53 -4.61 -11.64 18.05
CA GLU A 53 -5.63 -10.59 18.09
C GLU A 53 -5.53 -9.73 19.34
N THR A 54 -5.34 -10.35 20.51
CA THR A 54 -5.12 -9.65 21.78
C THR A 54 -3.85 -8.80 21.72
N PHE A 55 -2.74 -9.34 21.25
CA PHE A 55 -1.50 -8.60 21.07
C PHE A 55 -1.64 -7.41 20.10
N LEU A 56 -2.30 -7.61 18.97
CA LEU A 56 -2.53 -6.53 17.99
C LEU A 56 -3.38 -5.43 18.61
N ARG A 57 -4.48 -5.77 19.28
CA ARG A 57 -5.42 -4.82 19.91
C ARG A 57 -4.79 -4.03 21.07
N ASP A 58 -4.11 -4.73 21.99
CA ASP A 58 -3.76 -4.17 23.29
C ASP A 58 -2.31 -3.64 23.36
N ALA A 59 -1.44 -4.07 22.45
CA ALA A 59 -0.04 -3.67 22.42
C ALA A 59 0.40 -3.04 21.07
N ALA A 60 0.23 -3.77 19.96
CA ALA A 60 0.85 -3.39 18.70
C ALA A 60 0.20 -2.13 18.09
N ILE A 61 -1.14 -2.07 17.99
CA ILE A 61 -1.84 -0.92 17.40
C ILE A 61 -1.61 0.36 18.19
N PRO A 62 -1.77 0.39 19.54
CA PRO A 62 -1.44 1.59 20.32
C PRO A 62 -0.01 2.08 20.11
N ALA A 63 0.96 1.18 20.07
CA ALA A 63 2.36 1.52 19.83
C ALA A 63 2.63 2.00 18.41
N LEU A 64 2.02 1.39 17.39
CA LEU A 64 2.09 1.84 16.00
C LEU A 64 1.52 3.27 15.85
N ASN A 65 0.39 3.55 16.52
CA ASN A 65 -0.18 4.90 16.52
C ASN A 65 0.78 5.92 17.16
N ARG A 66 1.44 5.60 18.29
CA ARG A 66 2.49 6.44 18.89
C ARG A 66 3.72 6.58 17.98
N ALA A 67 4.04 5.55 17.22
CA ALA A 67 5.12 5.59 16.23
C ALA A 67 4.79 6.40 14.96
N GLY A 68 3.54 6.89 14.82
CA GLY A 68 3.11 7.76 13.73
C GLY A 68 2.33 7.06 12.61
N VAL A 69 2.00 5.77 12.78
CA VAL A 69 1.05 5.05 11.91
C VAL A 69 -0.35 5.38 12.41
N ALA A 70 -0.99 6.38 11.80
CA ALA A 70 -2.21 6.96 12.33
C ALA A 70 -3.42 6.02 12.33
N THR A 71 -3.43 5.06 11.42
CA THR A 71 -4.57 4.17 11.19
C THR A 71 -4.08 2.78 10.84
N VAL A 72 -4.53 1.76 11.56
CA VAL A 72 -4.15 0.37 11.35
C VAL A 72 -5.37 -0.45 10.98
N GLY A 73 -5.38 -1.04 9.78
CA GLY A 73 -6.40 -1.98 9.35
C GLY A 73 -6.03 -3.40 9.77
N VAL A 74 -6.99 -4.12 10.37
CA VAL A 74 -6.82 -5.54 10.69
C VAL A 74 -8.02 -6.31 10.15
N PHE A 75 -7.73 -7.33 9.35
CA PHE A 75 -8.75 -8.06 8.62
C PHE A 75 -8.54 -9.57 8.70
N SER A 76 -9.63 -10.32 8.61
CA SER A 76 -9.65 -11.76 8.41
C SER A 76 -10.30 -12.11 7.08
N ALA A 77 -9.83 -13.17 6.43
CA ALA A 77 -10.52 -13.71 5.27
C ALA A 77 -11.94 -14.15 5.65
N MET A 78 -12.88 -13.95 4.71
CA MET A 78 -14.24 -14.46 4.85
C MET A 78 -14.31 -15.97 4.57
N ASP A 79 -13.28 -16.54 3.94
CA ASP A 79 -13.10 -17.98 3.81
C ASP A 79 -12.70 -18.56 5.17
N GLU A 80 -13.59 -19.33 5.78
CA GLU A 80 -13.38 -19.97 7.09
C GLU A 80 -12.21 -20.98 7.13
N LYS A 81 -11.66 -21.33 5.96
CA LYS A 81 -10.49 -22.20 5.86
C LYS A 81 -9.20 -21.53 6.27
N SER A 82 -9.16 -20.19 6.33
CA SER A 82 -7.99 -19.43 6.71
C SER A 82 -8.16 -18.77 8.06
N ALA A 83 -7.24 -19.01 8.97
CA ALA A 83 -7.13 -18.31 10.25
C ALA A 83 -6.25 -17.06 10.16
N ASP A 84 -5.64 -16.77 9.02
CA ASP A 84 -4.69 -15.69 8.81
C ASP A 84 -5.29 -14.30 9.10
N LEU A 85 -4.44 -13.39 9.56
CA LEU A 85 -4.77 -11.98 9.71
C LEU A 85 -3.98 -11.15 8.70
N THR A 86 -4.70 -10.30 7.99
CA THR A 86 -4.12 -9.27 7.11
C THR A 86 -4.12 -7.94 7.85
N VAL A 87 -2.98 -7.25 7.87
CA VAL A 87 -2.80 -5.96 8.55
C VAL A 87 -2.30 -4.93 7.53
N LEU A 88 -3.02 -3.81 7.40
CA LEU A 88 -2.66 -2.68 6.56
C LEU A 88 -2.09 -1.55 7.43
N LEU A 89 -0.90 -1.10 7.09
CA LEU A 89 -0.13 -0.07 7.80
C LEU A 89 0.26 1.04 6.82
N PRO A 90 -0.40 2.21 6.86
CA PRO A 90 0.00 3.37 6.07
C PRO A 90 1.10 4.17 6.78
N TYR A 91 2.16 4.49 6.05
CA TYR A 91 3.27 5.33 6.51
C TYR A 91 3.35 6.59 5.66
N LYS A 92 3.65 7.71 6.30
CA LYS A 92 3.78 9.02 5.63
C LYS A 92 4.98 9.09 4.67
N SER A 93 6.00 8.26 4.86
CA SER A 93 7.20 8.19 4.02
C SER A 93 7.92 6.86 4.19
N ILE A 94 8.89 6.58 3.32
CA ILE A 94 9.74 5.39 3.41
C ILE A 94 10.62 5.43 4.67
N GLU A 95 11.05 6.61 5.12
CA GLU A 95 11.82 6.79 6.36
C GLU A 95 10.95 6.45 7.59
N ALA A 96 9.65 6.82 7.55
CA ALA A 96 8.71 6.46 8.61
C ALA A 96 8.53 4.95 8.71
N PHE A 97 8.40 4.25 7.58
CA PHE A 97 8.38 2.79 7.51
C PHE A 97 9.68 2.20 8.08
N ALA A 98 10.84 2.65 7.60
CA ALA A 98 12.14 2.14 8.04
C ALA A 98 12.43 2.39 9.53
N ALA A 99 11.86 3.46 10.10
CA ALA A 99 12.02 3.80 11.51
C ALA A 99 11.02 3.07 12.44
N ALA A 100 9.91 2.54 11.92
CA ALA A 100 8.80 2.03 12.72
C ALA A 100 9.24 0.92 13.69
N SER A 101 9.98 -0.07 13.22
CA SER A 101 10.45 -1.19 14.06
C SER A 101 11.32 -0.70 15.23
N ARG A 102 12.26 0.24 14.99
CA ARG A 102 13.11 0.82 16.05
C ARG A 102 12.28 1.62 17.06
N ARG A 103 11.26 2.36 16.61
CA ARG A 103 10.38 3.11 17.49
C ARG A 103 9.57 2.18 18.40
N LEU A 104 9.06 1.07 17.86
CA LEU A 104 8.37 0.04 18.63
C LEU A 104 9.29 -0.59 19.68
N LEU A 105 10.52 -0.94 19.31
CA LEU A 105 11.50 -1.50 20.25
C LEU A 105 11.88 -0.53 21.39
N ALA A 106 11.84 0.77 21.15
CA ALA A 106 12.10 1.80 22.15
C ALA A 106 10.87 2.18 22.98
N ASP A 107 9.68 1.73 22.61
CA ASP A 107 8.42 2.05 23.30
C ASP A 107 8.24 1.14 24.53
N THR A 108 8.45 1.69 25.72
CA THR A 108 8.36 0.95 27.00
C THR A 108 6.98 0.38 27.27
N GLU A 109 5.92 1.08 26.85
CA GLU A 109 4.54 0.60 26.98
C GLU A 109 4.29 -0.62 26.09
N TYR A 110 4.80 -0.57 24.83
CA TYR A 110 4.73 -1.71 23.92
C TYR A 110 5.49 -2.93 24.47
N GLN A 111 6.69 -2.71 25.01
CA GLN A 111 7.49 -3.77 25.63
C GLN A 111 6.76 -4.39 26.83
N ARG A 112 6.13 -3.56 27.66
CA ARG A 112 5.36 -4.01 28.82
C ARG A 112 4.08 -4.75 28.44
N ALA A 113 3.24 -4.13 27.59
CA ALA A 113 1.94 -4.68 27.21
C ALA A 113 2.06 -5.92 26.31
N GLY A 114 3.10 -5.95 25.47
CA GLY A 114 3.37 -7.03 24.54
C GLY A 114 4.32 -8.13 25.06
N ALA A 115 4.83 -8.04 26.29
CA ALA A 115 5.93 -8.83 26.80
C ALA A 115 5.77 -10.34 26.57
N GLU A 116 4.61 -10.91 26.83
CA GLU A 116 4.32 -12.33 26.63
C GLU A 116 4.48 -12.75 25.16
N CYS A 117 3.97 -11.91 24.25
CA CYS A 117 3.97 -12.19 22.82
C CYS A 117 5.34 -11.90 22.17
N LEU A 118 6.00 -10.82 22.60
CA LEU A 118 7.30 -10.42 22.08
C LEU A 118 8.41 -11.43 22.49
N ASN A 119 8.24 -12.09 23.62
CA ASN A 119 9.17 -13.09 24.14
C ASN A 119 8.62 -14.53 24.00
N ALA A 120 7.63 -14.74 23.12
CA ALA A 120 7.00 -16.05 22.95
C ALA A 120 8.03 -17.15 22.64
N PRO A 121 8.03 -18.27 23.37
CA PRO A 121 8.98 -19.35 23.12
C PRO A 121 8.63 -20.07 21.81
N LYS A 122 9.62 -20.76 21.23
CA LYS A 122 9.44 -21.56 20.01
C LYS A 122 8.32 -22.60 20.12
N THR A 123 8.06 -23.08 21.32
CA THR A 123 7.01 -24.08 21.61
C THR A 123 5.59 -23.51 21.66
N ALA A 124 5.45 -22.17 21.75
CA ALA A 124 4.17 -21.49 21.77
C ALA A 124 4.27 -20.15 21.00
N PRO A 125 4.55 -20.18 19.70
CA PRO A 125 4.73 -18.98 18.88
C PRO A 125 3.42 -18.21 18.76
N LEU A 126 3.53 -16.91 18.47
CA LEU A 126 2.39 -16.01 18.22
C LEU A 126 1.83 -16.16 16.80
N TYR A 127 2.68 -16.57 15.89
CA TYR A 127 2.38 -16.83 14.47
C TYR A 127 3.40 -17.83 13.91
N THR A 128 3.06 -18.47 12.81
CA THR A 128 3.99 -19.39 12.12
C THR A 128 4.87 -18.65 11.12
N ARG A 129 4.36 -17.56 10.52
CA ARG A 129 5.08 -16.74 9.53
C ARG A 129 4.45 -15.34 9.43
N ILE A 130 5.28 -14.36 9.07
CA ILE A 130 4.83 -13.05 8.60
C ILE A 130 5.28 -12.92 7.15
N GLU A 131 4.35 -12.59 6.27
CA GLU A 131 4.62 -12.15 4.90
C GLU A 131 4.30 -10.66 4.82
N SER A 132 5.13 -9.89 4.14
CA SER A 132 4.95 -8.45 4.02
C SER A 132 5.21 -8.00 2.59
N SER A 133 4.37 -7.07 2.12
CA SER A 133 4.57 -6.35 0.86
C SER A 133 4.55 -4.85 1.15
N LEU A 134 5.51 -4.13 0.59
CA LEU A 134 5.61 -2.68 0.67
C LEU A 134 5.18 -2.08 -0.66
N MET A 135 4.23 -1.17 -0.62
CA MET A 135 3.62 -0.54 -1.79
C MET A 135 3.74 0.98 -1.71
N LEU A 136 3.80 1.63 -2.87
CA LEU A 136 3.64 3.07 -3.01
C LEU A 136 2.23 3.37 -3.50
N ALA A 137 1.51 4.22 -2.79
CA ALA A 137 0.14 4.62 -3.14
C ALA A 137 0.07 5.28 -4.52
N PHE A 138 -1.05 5.14 -5.21
CA PHE A 138 -1.29 5.75 -6.52
C PHE A 138 -1.51 7.26 -6.44
N ASP A 139 -1.24 7.97 -7.53
CA ASP A 139 -1.48 9.41 -7.62
C ASP A 139 -2.97 9.75 -7.50
N SER A 140 -3.84 8.90 -8.06
CA SER A 140 -5.31 9.04 -7.99
C SER A 140 -5.92 8.69 -6.63
N ALA A 141 -5.14 8.03 -5.74
CA ALA A 141 -5.52 7.68 -4.38
C ALA A 141 -4.26 7.67 -3.48
N PRO A 142 -3.70 8.86 -3.16
CA PRO A 142 -2.38 8.99 -2.53
C PRO A 142 -2.34 8.58 -1.06
N LYS A 143 -3.50 8.33 -0.45
CA LYS A 143 -3.64 7.98 0.98
C LYS A 143 -4.70 6.92 1.17
N VAL A 144 -4.62 6.23 2.32
CA VAL A 144 -5.69 5.33 2.78
C VAL A 144 -6.96 6.15 3.06
N GLU A 145 -8.09 5.66 2.55
CA GLU A 145 -9.40 6.26 2.72
C GLU A 145 -10.28 5.40 3.64
N ILE A 146 -11.00 6.04 4.56
CA ILE A 146 -11.93 5.37 5.48
C ILE A 146 -13.32 5.86 5.15
N ALA A 147 -13.88 5.35 4.06
CA ALA A 147 -15.16 5.80 3.53
C ALA A 147 -16.38 5.14 4.19
N ASN A 148 -16.18 4.00 4.86
CA ASN A 148 -17.28 3.19 5.38
C ASN A 148 -16.97 2.66 6.79
N LYS A 149 -17.89 2.90 7.74
CA LYS A 149 -17.79 2.44 9.14
C LYS A 149 -18.94 1.51 9.56
N LYS A 150 -19.76 1.03 8.63
CA LYS A 150 -20.84 0.10 8.94
C LYS A 150 -20.30 -1.20 9.53
N ALA A 151 -21.01 -1.76 10.50
CA ALA A 151 -20.61 -3.03 11.13
C ALA A 151 -20.62 -4.20 10.12
N SER A 152 -21.51 -4.16 9.15
CA SER A 152 -21.67 -5.17 8.08
C SER A 152 -20.66 -5.05 6.94
N ARG A 153 -19.80 -3.98 6.96
CA ARG A 153 -18.88 -3.70 5.85
C ARG A 153 -17.98 -4.87 5.53
N VAL A 154 -17.77 -5.09 4.25
CA VAL A 154 -16.85 -6.08 3.71
C VAL A 154 -15.80 -5.41 2.86
N PHE A 155 -14.60 -5.96 2.87
CA PHE A 155 -13.48 -5.46 2.10
C PHE A 155 -13.13 -6.47 1.01
N GLN A 156 -12.70 -5.96 -0.12
CA GLN A 156 -12.21 -6.78 -1.22
C GLN A 156 -10.79 -6.37 -1.57
N LEU A 157 -9.85 -7.25 -1.27
CA LEU A 157 -8.44 -7.09 -1.58
C LEU A 157 -8.15 -7.80 -2.90
N ARG A 158 -7.57 -7.07 -3.86
CA ARG A 158 -7.22 -7.62 -5.16
C ARG A 158 -5.78 -7.29 -5.52
N THR A 159 -5.05 -8.31 -6.00
CA THR A 159 -3.69 -8.16 -6.54
C THR A 159 -3.72 -8.56 -8.01
N TYR A 160 -3.21 -7.70 -8.86
CA TYR A 160 -3.07 -7.92 -10.30
C TYR A 160 -1.60 -8.04 -10.63
N GLU A 161 -1.17 -9.26 -10.95
CA GLU A 161 0.19 -9.58 -11.36
C GLU A 161 0.35 -9.32 -12.86
N SER A 162 1.51 -8.81 -13.26
CA SER A 162 1.87 -8.62 -14.67
C SER A 162 3.11 -9.46 -15.00
N HIS A 163 3.24 -9.86 -16.26
CA HIS A 163 4.36 -10.68 -16.72
C HIS A 163 5.61 -9.88 -17.10
N SER A 164 5.54 -8.54 -17.02
CA SER A 164 6.70 -7.65 -17.19
C SER A 164 6.46 -6.28 -16.57
N ASP A 165 7.55 -5.55 -16.28
CA ASP A 165 7.50 -4.19 -15.72
C ASP A 165 6.76 -3.21 -16.64
N ALA A 166 6.96 -3.33 -17.96
CA ALA A 166 6.28 -2.48 -18.94
C ALA A 166 4.76 -2.68 -18.90
N LYS A 167 4.30 -3.93 -18.76
CA LYS A 167 2.88 -4.28 -18.67
C LYS A 167 2.29 -3.85 -17.31
N ALA A 168 3.03 -4.00 -16.23
CA ALA A 168 2.62 -3.50 -14.91
C ALA A 168 2.42 -1.98 -14.93
N ARG A 169 3.37 -1.22 -15.49
CA ARG A 169 3.24 0.25 -15.64
C ARG A 169 2.02 0.63 -16.45
N LYS A 170 1.73 -0.09 -17.56
CA LYS A 170 0.53 0.15 -18.36
C LYS A 170 -0.76 -0.16 -17.57
N LYS A 171 -0.77 -1.21 -16.75
CA LYS A 171 -1.92 -1.47 -15.89
C LYS A 171 -2.09 -0.40 -14.80
N ILE A 172 -1.01 0.08 -14.19
CA ILE A 172 -1.05 1.19 -13.23
C ILE A 172 -1.53 2.49 -13.90
N GLU A 173 -1.04 2.79 -15.12
CA GLU A 173 -1.52 3.91 -15.93
C GLU A 173 -3.03 3.83 -16.19
N MET A 174 -3.55 2.65 -16.55
CA MET A 174 -4.98 2.40 -16.73
C MET A 174 -5.81 2.77 -15.48
N PHE A 175 -5.29 2.45 -14.28
CA PHE A 175 -5.94 2.82 -13.02
C PHE A 175 -5.89 4.32 -12.76
N ASN A 176 -4.73 4.94 -12.93
CA ASN A 176 -4.51 6.37 -12.65
C ASN A 176 -5.10 7.25 -13.77
N THR A 177 -4.35 7.48 -14.83
CA THR A 177 -4.69 8.43 -15.91
C THR A 177 -5.70 7.85 -16.89
N GLY A 178 -5.79 6.52 -17.02
CA GLY A 178 -6.83 5.84 -17.77
C GLY A 178 -8.21 5.92 -17.12
N GLY A 179 -8.28 6.25 -15.83
CA GLY A 179 -9.50 6.60 -15.13
C GLY A 179 -10.25 5.46 -14.44
N GLU A 180 -9.66 4.25 -14.32
CA GLU A 180 -10.34 3.11 -13.65
C GLU A 180 -10.68 3.44 -12.18
N VAL A 181 -9.81 4.17 -11.44
CA VAL A 181 -10.09 4.62 -10.07
C VAL A 181 -11.24 5.64 -10.04
N ALA A 182 -11.29 6.58 -10.97
CA ALA A 182 -12.39 7.52 -11.08
C ALA A 182 -13.72 6.83 -11.38
N LEU A 183 -13.67 5.81 -12.24
CA LEU A 183 -14.83 4.97 -12.57
C LEU A 183 -15.34 4.21 -11.35
N PHE A 184 -14.46 3.61 -10.53
CA PHE A 184 -14.87 3.00 -9.26
C PHE A 184 -15.63 3.99 -8.38
N ARG A 185 -15.08 5.20 -8.17
CA ARG A 185 -15.72 6.25 -7.36
C ARG A 185 -17.09 6.65 -7.92
N ARG A 186 -17.20 6.87 -9.22
CA ARG A 186 -18.46 7.24 -9.89
C ARG A 186 -19.55 6.19 -9.70
N LEU A 187 -19.17 4.91 -9.69
CA LEU A 187 -20.09 3.78 -9.50
C LEU A 187 -20.35 3.43 -8.03
N GLY A 188 -19.84 4.23 -7.07
CA GLY A 188 -20.04 4.02 -5.65
C GLY A 188 -19.20 2.88 -5.06
N MET A 189 -18.19 2.41 -5.79
CA MET A 189 -17.19 1.47 -5.26
C MET A 189 -16.14 2.27 -4.49
N GLN A 190 -16.17 2.16 -3.17
CA GLN A 190 -15.38 3.02 -2.29
C GLN A 190 -13.95 2.50 -2.14
N PRO A 191 -12.92 3.28 -2.54
CA PRO A 191 -11.52 2.92 -2.31
C PRO A 191 -11.16 2.89 -0.83
N VAL A 192 -10.26 1.95 -0.48
CA VAL A 192 -9.46 2.02 0.75
C VAL A 192 -8.02 2.41 0.39
N PHE A 193 -7.44 1.74 -0.59
CA PHE A 193 -6.15 2.10 -1.15
C PHE A 193 -5.94 1.49 -2.53
N PHE A 194 -5.00 2.07 -3.29
CA PHE A 194 -4.38 1.50 -4.49
C PHE A 194 -2.88 1.68 -4.38
N GLY A 195 -2.09 0.65 -4.67
CA GLY A 195 -0.64 0.70 -4.54
C GLY A 195 0.09 -0.15 -5.57
N GLU A 196 1.25 0.35 -6.00
CA GLU A 196 2.25 -0.43 -6.73
C GLU A 196 3.13 -1.16 -5.71
N THR A 197 3.29 -2.47 -5.84
CA THR A 197 4.18 -3.23 -4.96
C THR A 197 5.63 -2.99 -5.36
N ILE A 198 6.39 -2.34 -4.47
CA ILE A 198 7.81 -2.02 -4.66
C ILE A 198 8.70 -3.16 -4.16
N ALA A 199 8.30 -3.80 -3.06
CA ALA A 199 9.00 -4.95 -2.48
C ALA A 199 8.00 -5.93 -1.88
N GLY A 200 8.16 -7.21 -2.15
CA GLY A 200 7.27 -8.27 -1.67
C GLY A 200 7.19 -9.45 -2.63
N ALA A 201 6.16 -10.25 -2.46
CA ALA A 201 5.89 -11.38 -3.34
C ALA A 201 5.13 -10.96 -4.61
N LYS A 202 5.24 -11.80 -5.66
CA LYS A 202 4.43 -11.71 -6.88
C LYS A 202 4.62 -10.43 -7.70
N ILE A 203 5.79 -9.78 -7.60
CA ILE A 203 6.12 -8.59 -8.40
C ILE A 203 6.50 -8.97 -9.84
N PRO A 204 6.22 -8.08 -10.84
CA PRO A 204 5.56 -6.79 -10.67
C PRO A 204 4.04 -6.92 -10.55
N ASN A 205 3.44 -6.18 -9.61
CA ASN A 205 2.00 -6.18 -9.40
C ASN A 205 1.51 -4.83 -8.87
N LEU A 206 0.21 -4.60 -9.04
CA LEU A 206 -0.54 -3.63 -8.25
C LEU A 206 -1.50 -4.35 -7.32
N THR A 207 -1.72 -3.77 -6.14
CA THR A 207 -2.67 -4.28 -5.16
C THR A 207 -3.59 -3.14 -4.71
N TYR A 208 -4.88 -3.43 -4.56
CA TYR A 208 -5.85 -2.46 -4.09
C TYR A 208 -6.91 -3.08 -3.21
N MET A 209 -7.57 -2.25 -2.43
CA MET A 209 -8.67 -2.64 -1.58
C MET A 209 -9.85 -1.70 -1.76
N LEU A 210 -11.04 -2.29 -1.94
CA LEU A 210 -12.32 -1.60 -1.94
C LEU A 210 -13.12 -2.01 -0.71
N VAL A 211 -14.04 -1.13 -0.26
CA VAL A 211 -14.98 -1.42 0.83
C VAL A 211 -16.41 -1.27 0.33
N PHE A 212 -17.28 -2.15 0.81
CA PHE A 212 -18.71 -2.19 0.51
C PHE A 212 -19.50 -2.32 1.80
N ASP A 213 -20.77 -1.91 1.79
CA ASP A 213 -21.66 -1.98 2.95
C ASP A 213 -21.86 -3.42 3.47
N ASP A 214 -21.94 -4.37 2.51
CA ASP A 214 -22.13 -5.80 2.72
C ASP A 214 -21.85 -6.57 1.41
N MET A 215 -22.10 -7.87 1.39
CA MET A 215 -21.88 -8.71 0.21
C MET A 215 -22.86 -8.44 -0.94
N ASP A 216 -24.08 -8.03 -0.63
CA ASP A 216 -25.08 -7.69 -1.67
C ASP A 216 -24.67 -6.39 -2.38
N ALA A 217 -24.22 -5.40 -1.62
CA ALA A 217 -23.66 -4.17 -2.16
C ALA A 217 -22.40 -4.43 -3.01
N ASN A 218 -21.52 -5.33 -2.59
CA ASN A 218 -20.37 -5.76 -3.38
C ASN A 218 -20.80 -6.32 -4.73
N LYS A 219 -21.69 -7.30 -4.74
CA LYS A 219 -22.19 -7.93 -5.95
C LYS A 219 -22.86 -6.92 -6.89
N ALA A 220 -23.75 -6.10 -6.35
CA ALA A 220 -24.46 -5.09 -7.13
C ALA A 220 -23.51 -4.04 -7.74
N ALA A 221 -22.46 -3.66 -7.02
CA ALA A 221 -21.46 -2.70 -7.49
C ALA A 221 -20.64 -3.29 -8.66
N TRP A 222 -20.18 -4.52 -8.55
CA TRP A 222 -19.49 -5.21 -9.64
C TRP A 222 -20.38 -5.43 -10.85
N ASP A 223 -21.65 -5.76 -10.66
CA ASP A 223 -22.62 -5.91 -11.77
C ASP A 223 -22.80 -4.59 -12.54
N ARG A 224 -22.86 -3.44 -11.84
CA ARG A 224 -22.88 -2.11 -12.48
C ARG A 224 -21.57 -1.82 -13.22
N PHE A 225 -20.43 -2.06 -12.58
CA PHE A 225 -19.12 -1.82 -13.16
C PHE A 225 -18.92 -2.60 -14.46
N MET A 226 -19.25 -3.89 -14.47
CA MET A 226 -19.06 -4.75 -15.64
C MET A 226 -19.94 -4.36 -16.83
N LYS A 227 -21.09 -3.69 -16.58
CA LYS A 227 -22.03 -3.22 -17.61
C LYS A 227 -21.77 -1.78 -18.04
N ASP A 228 -20.87 -1.08 -17.39
CA ASP A 228 -20.62 0.33 -17.64
C ASP A 228 -19.91 0.54 -19.00
N PRO A 229 -20.39 1.50 -19.83
CA PRO A 229 -19.82 1.75 -21.16
C PRO A 229 -18.40 2.31 -21.10
N GLU A 230 -18.04 3.10 -20.07
CA GLU A 230 -16.66 3.59 -19.91
C GLU A 230 -15.71 2.45 -19.56
N TRP A 231 -16.15 1.51 -18.70
CA TRP A 231 -15.39 0.29 -18.45
C TRP A 231 -15.21 -0.52 -19.73
N THR A 232 -16.28 -0.68 -20.51
CA THR A 232 -16.21 -1.43 -21.77
C THR A 232 -15.22 -0.78 -22.76
N LYS A 233 -15.21 0.54 -22.82
CA LYS A 233 -14.24 1.29 -23.65
C LYS A 233 -12.81 1.10 -23.11
N LEU A 234 -12.60 1.30 -21.80
CA LEU A 234 -11.29 1.25 -21.16
C LEU A 234 -10.64 -0.14 -21.25
N LYS A 235 -11.40 -1.20 -20.94
CA LYS A 235 -10.87 -2.58 -20.98
C LYS A 235 -10.52 -3.07 -22.38
N ASN A 236 -11.15 -2.50 -23.44
CA ASN A 236 -10.93 -2.85 -24.83
C ASN A 236 -9.92 -1.92 -25.52
N ASP A 237 -9.36 -0.94 -24.82
CA ASP A 237 -8.32 -0.07 -25.36
C ASP A 237 -7.05 -0.90 -25.62
N PRO A 238 -6.56 -0.97 -26.90
CA PRO A 238 -5.40 -1.80 -27.26
C PRO A 238 -4.14 -1.48 -26.45
N GLN A 239 -3.97 -0.24 -25.97
CA GLN A 239 -2.80 0.16 -25.18
C GLN A 239 -2.71 -0.57 -23.83
N TYR A 240 -3.86 -1.05 -23.30
CA TYR A 240 -3.94 -1.79 -22.05
C TYR A 240 -4.12 -3.30 -22.22
N ALA A 241 -4.06 -3.77 -23.45
CA ALA A 241 -4.17 -5.19 -23.75
C ALA A 241 -3.01 -5.98 -23.11
N ASP A 242 -3.33 -7.19 -22.65
CA ASP A 242 -2.32 -8.13 -22.15
C ASP A 242 -1.46 -7.56 -20.99
N THR A 243 -2.10 -6.83 -20.06
CA THR A 243 -1.40 -6.19 -18.93
C THR A 243 -1.45 -6.99 -17.63
N VAL A 244 -2.27 -8.04 -17.56
CA VAL A 244 -2.49 -8.85 -16.35
C VAL A 244 -2.27 -10.32 -16.66
N SER A 245 -1.39 -10.98 -15.90
CA SER A 245 -1.11 -12.42 -16.02
C SER A 245 -1.86 -13.26 -14.99
N ALA A 246 -2.11 -12.70 -13.79
CA ALA A 246 -2.87 -13.38 -12.74
C ALA A 246 -3.62 -12.37 -11.86
N ILE A 247 -4.72 -12.81 -11.28
CA ILE A 247 -5.52 -12.02 -10.33
C ILE A 247 -5.76 -12.85 -9.07
N THR A 248 -5.34 -12.29 -7.93
CA THR A 248 -5.76 -12.78 -6.62
C THR A 248 -6.89 -11.89 -6.11
N ASN A 249 -7.96 -12.50 -5.60
CA ASN A 249 -9.13 -11.80 -5.06
C ASN A 249 -9.51 -12.41 -3.72
N THR A 250 -9.52 -11.61 -2.66
CA THR A 250 -9.82 -12.05 -1.30
C THR A 250 -10.87 -11.15 -0.67
N LEU A 251 -11.96 -11.75 -0.20
CA LEU A 251 -12.97 -11.04 0.58
C LEU A 251 -12.57 -11.08 2.06
N LEU A 252 -12.68 -9.95 2.73
CA LEU A 252 -12.19 -9.75 4.09
C LEU A 252 -13.28 -9.12 4.97
N LYS A 253 -13.25 -9.48 6.25
CA LYS A 253 -14.00 -8.80 7.32
C LYS A 253 -13.02 -8.06 8.23
N PRO A 254 -13.37 -6.85 8.72
CA PRO A 254 -12.52 -6.16 9.67
C PRO A 254 -12.62 -6.85 11.04
N ALA A 255 -11.51 -6.90 11.78
CA ALA A 255 -11.55 -7.21 13.20
C ALA A 255 -12.31 -6.11 13.94
N ALA A 256 -12.92 -6.44 15.08
CA ALA A 256 -13.70 -5.47 15.88
C ALA A 256 -12.87 -4.25 16.35
N PHE A 257 -11.56 -4.43 16.46
CA PHE A 257 -10.60 -3.40 16.85
C PHE A 257 -9.83 -2.78 15.65
N SER A 258 -10.20 -3.14 14.43
CA SER A 258 -9.65 -2.49 13.21
C SER A 258 -10.01 -1.01 13.19
N GLN A 259 -9.04 -0.17 12.85
CA GLN A 259 -9.24 1.28 12.75
C GLN A 259 -9.73 1.73 11.37
N ILE A 260 -9.83 0.76 10.43
CA ILE A 260 -10.33 0.97 9.05
C ILE A 260 -11.65 0.25 8.88
#